data_427337801bab67f25b742a2a23491029
#
_entry.id   427337801bab67f25b742a2a23491029
#
_cell.length_a   1.000
_cell.length_b   1.000
_cell.length_c   1.000
_cell.angle_alpha   90.00
_cell.angle_beta   90.00
_cell.angle_gamma   90.00
#
_symmetry.space_group_name_H-M   'P 1'
#
loop_
_entity.id
_entity.type
_entity.pdbx_description
1 polymer ?
#
loop_
_entity_poly.entity_id
_entity_poly.type
_entity_poly.pdbx_seq_one_letter_code
_entity_poly.pdbx_strand_id
1 'polypeptide(L)'
;MALLVVGTVAFDDIQTPFGHAEKIVGGAATYISWAATNFTKDIGIVSVIGDDFPQSELNDLAAQGVNLEGLQIKAGEKSFFWAGRYHNDMNGRDTLATELNVLAD
;
A
#
# COMPACT_ATOMS: atom_id res chain seq x y z
N MET A 1 9.08 15.37 -16.01
CA MET A 1 8.53 15.85 -14.73
C MET A 1 8.63 14.76 -13.68
N ALA A 2 9.23 15.06 -12.54
CA ALA A 2 9.33 14.11 -11.43
C ALA A 2 8.10 14.20 -10.53
N LEU A 3 7.58 13.06 -10.09
CA LEU A 3 6.49 12.98 -9.13
C LEU A 3 6.98 12.22 -7.89
N LEU A 4 6.88 12.85 -6.73
CA LEU A 4 7.22 12.21 -5.46
C LEU A 4 5.93 11.88 -4.71
N VAL A 5 5.76 10.60 -4.39
CA VAL A 5 4.59 10.11 -3.68
C VAL A 5 4.98 9.80 -2.24
N VAL A 6 4.34 10.47 -1.29
CA VAL A 6 4.54 10.26 0.15
C VAL A 6 3.24 9.71 0.72
N GLY A 7 3.28 8.50 1.25
CA GLY A 7 2.07 7.88 1.80
C GLY A 7 2.31 6.44 2.22
N THR A 8 1.23 5.72 2.47
CA THR A 8 1.31 4.35 2.95
C THR A 8 1.51 3.34 1.82
N VAL A 9 2.33 2.33 2.11
CA VAL A 9 2.41 1.08 1.37
C VAL A 9 2.04 0.00 2.38
N ALA A 10 0.97 -0.73 2.15
CA ALA A 10 0.31 -1.45 3.23
C ALA A 10 -0.36 -2.74 2.76
N PHE A 11 -0.87 -3.51 3.74
CA PHE A 11 -1.79 -4.61 3.50
C PHE A 11 -3.20 -4.21 3.93
N ASP A 12 -4.18 -4.62 3.16
CA ASP A 12 -5.60 -4.43 3.47
C ASP A 12 -6.31 -5.78 3.53
N ASP A 13 -7.26 -5.88 4.46
CA ASP A 13 -8.20 -7.00 4.56
C ASP A 13 -9.60 -6.39 4.43
N ILE A 14 -10.31 -6.72 3.36
CA ILE A 14 -11.54 -6.05 2.98
C ILE A 14 -12.70 -7.04 2.91
N GLN A 15 -13.76 -6.77 3.66
CA GLN A 15 -15.03 -7.48 3.56
C GLN A 15 -16.06 -6.58 2.87
N THR A 16 -16.78 -7.14 1.92
CA THR A 16 -17.89 -6.46 1.24
C THR A 16 -19.09 -7.40 1.19
N PRO A 17 -20.29 -6.89 0.81
CA PRO A 17 -21.44 -7.78 0.59
C PRO A 17 -21.18 -8.82 -0.52
N PHE A 18 -20.15 -8.61 -1.34
CA PHE A 18 -19.85 -9.46 -2.49
C PHE A 18 -18.70 -10.43 -2.25
N GLY A 19 -17.96 -10.29 -1.15
CA GLY A 19 -16.87 -11.20 -0.85
C GLY A 19 -15.88 -10.63 0.16
N HIS A 20 -14.78 -11.36 0.34
CA HIS A 20 -13.74 -11.03 1.29
C HIS A 20 -12.37 -11.20 0.62
N ALA A 21 -11.52 -10.20 0.73
CA ALA A 21 -10.14 -10.25 0.25
C ALA A 21 -9.19 -10.05 1.42
N GLU A 22 -8.26 -10.99 1.63
CA GLU A 22 -7.34 -10.98 2.74
C GLU A 22 -5.95 -10.56 2.31
N LYS A 23 -5.30 -9.70 3.11
CA LYS A 23 -3.91 -9.27 2.94
C LYS A 23 -3.56 -8.86 1.52
N ILE A 24 -4.43 -8.09 0.90
CA ILE A 24 -4.15 -7.52 -0.40
C ILE A 24 -3.21 -6.32 -0.24
N VAL A 25 -2.37 -6.09 -1.25
CA VAL A 25 -1.48 -4.94 -1.24
C VAL A 25 -2.29 -3.68 -1.51
N GLY A 26 -2.12 -2.69 -0.65
CA GLY A 26 -2.87 -1.45 -0.72
C GLY A 26 -2.05 -0.27 -0.20
N GLY A 27 -2.77 0.74 0.29
CA GLY A 27 -2.18 1.97 0.78
C GLY A 27 -2.16 3.05 -0.30
N ALA A 28 -2.24 4.30 0.16
CA ALA A 28 -2.36 5.45 -0.75
C ALA A 28 -1.18 5.55 -1.71
N ALA A 29 0.07 5.36 -1.23
CA ALA A 29 1.24 5.49 -2.08
C ALA A 29 1.27 4.41 -3.18
N THR A 30 0.84 3.19 -2.86
CA THR A 30 0.77 2.10 -3.84
C THR A 30 -0.18 2.45 -4.98
N TYR A 31 -1.40 2.85 -4.63
CA TYR A 31 -2.43 3.16 -5.64
C TYR A 31 -2.07 4.39 -6.47
N ILE A 32 -1.56 5.45 -5.82
CA ILE A 32 -1.17 6.67 -6.53
C ILE A 32 -0.04 6.37 -7.51
N SER A 33 0.94 5.58 -7.09
CA SER A 33 2.07 5.23 -7.95
C SER A 33 1.63 4.42 -9.17
N TRP A 34 0.78 3.41 -8.99
CA TRP A 34 0.24 2.64 -10.09
C TRP A 34 -0.56 3.51 -11.06
N ALA A 35 -1.40 4.40 -10.53
CA ALA A 35 -2.17 5.32 -11.38
C ALA A 35 -1.25 6.26 -12.16
N ALA A 36 -0.23 6.80 -11.49
CA ALA A 36 0.69 7.76 -12.09
C ALA A 36 1.54 7.14 -13.20
N THR A 37 1.82 5.83 -13.18
CA THR A 37 2.60 5.17 -14.24
C THR A 37 1.93 5.25 -15.61
N ASN A 38 0.65 5.55 -15.66
CA ASN A 38 -0.06 5.77 -16.92
C ASN A 38 0.26 7.14 -17.54
N PHE A 39 0.86 8.05 -16.79
CA PHE A 39 1.11 9.43 -17.21
C PHE A 39 2.58 9.81 -17.21
N THR A 40 3.38 9.21 -16.36
CA THR A 40 4.81 9.53 -16.25
C THR A 40 5.58 8.31 -15.78
N LYS A 41 6.87 8.26 -16.11
CA LYS A 41 7.80 7.21 -15.63
C LYS A 41 8.79 7.74 -14.60
N ASP A 42 8.69 9.01 -14.25
CA ASP A 42 9.59 9.63 -13.27
C ASP A 42 8.86 9.78 -11.93
N ILE A 43 8.70 8.65 -11.24
CA ILE A 43 7.94 8.55 -9.98
C ILE A 43 8.85 8.00 -8.91
N GLY A 44 8.86 8.65 -7.74
CA GLY A 44 9.53 8.14 -6.55
C GLY A 44 8.53 7.96 -5.41
N ILE A 45 8.75 6.97 -4.55
CA ILE A 45 7.95 6.72 -3.36
C ILE A 45 8.79 6.99 -2.11
N VAL A 46 8.21 7.72 -1.15
CA VAL A 46 8.74 7.85 0.21
C VAL A 46 7.74 7.20 1.16
N SER A 47 8.14 6.09 1.76
CA SER A 47 7.30 5.34 2.68
C SER A 47 8.16 4.40 3.52
N VAL A 48 7.51 3.58 4.36
CA VAL A 48 8.17 2.57 5.17
C VAL A 48 7.33 1.29 5.16
N ILE A 49 8.01 0.15 5.03
CA ILE A 49 7.38 -1.18 5.09
C ILE A 49 8.19 -2.08 6.03
N GLY A 50 7.57 -3.19 6.43
CA GLY A 50 8.28 -4.26 7.12
C GLY A 50 8.83 -5.27 6.13
N ASP A 51 9.56 -6.25 6.62
CA ASP A 51 10.13 -7.30 5.78
C ASP A 51 9.12 -8.38 5.39
N ASP A 52 7.87 -8.26 5.87
CA ASP A 52 6.76 -9.13 5.47
C ASP A 52 6.12 -8.75 4.12
N PHE A 53 6.53 -7.61 3.55
CA PHE A 53 5.97 -7.13 2.28
C PHE A 53 6.54 -7.92 1.11
N PRO A 54 5.69 -8.38 0.15
CA PRO A 54 6.18 -9.25 -0.93
C PRO A 54 7.14 -8.52 -1.87
N GLN A 55 8.31 -9.13 -2.09
CA GLN A 55 9.30 -8.60 -3.01
C GLN A 55 8.77 -8.52 -4.45
N SER A 56 7.87 -9.43 -4.83
CA SER A 56 7.26 -9.42 -6.16
C SER A 56 6.52 -8.12 -6.46
N GLU A 57 5.82 -7.56 -5.48
CA GLU A 57 5.11 -6.28 -5.64
C GLU A 57 6.10 -5.12 -5.81
N LEU A 58 7.21 -5.14 -5.08
CA LEU A 58 8.25 -4.13 -5.23
C LEU A 58 8.91 -4.23 -6.61
N ASN A 59 9.15 -5.45 -7.08
CA ASN A 59 9.71 -5.69 -8.40
C ASN A 59 8.78 -5.18 -9.50
N ASP A 60 7.47 -5.36 -9.33
CA ASP A 60 6.49 -4.88 -10.30
C ASP A 60 6.48 -3.35 -10.38
N LEU A 61 6.54 -2.67 -9.25
CA LEU A 61 6.63 -1.20 -9.22
C LEU A 61 7.92 -0.73 -9.90
N ALA A 62 9.04 -1.35 -9.58
CA ALA A 62 10.33 -1.01 -10.18
C ALA A 62 10.32 -1.24 -11.69
N ALA A 63 9.67 -2.30 -12.16
CA ALA A 63 9.55 -2.60 -13.59
C ALA A 63 8.74 -1.54 -14.34
N GLN A 64 7.83 -0.85 -13.65
CA GLN A 64 7.07 0.26 -14.21
C GLN A 64 7.82 1.59 -14.15
N GLY A 65 9.03 1.60 -13.65
CA GLY A 65 9.88 2.80 -13.57
C GLY A 65 9.77 3.58 -12.27
N VAL A 66 9.11 3.02 -11.26
CA VAL A 66 8.99 3.68 -9.95
C VAL A 66 10.31 3.55 -9.19
N ASN A 67 10.84 4.68 -8.71
CA ASN A 67 12.06 4.71 -7.90
C ASN A 67 11.71 4.39 -6.45
N LEU A 68 12.30 3.32 -5.92
CA LEU A 68 12.03 2.84 -4.56
C LEU A 68 13.13 3.21 -3.56
N GLU A 69 14.05 4.11 -3.92
CA GLU A 69 15.15 4.50 -3.01
C GLU A 69 14.64 5.15 -1.72
N GLY A 70 13.51 5.86 -1.79
CA GLY A 70 12.88 6.47 -0.61
C GLY A 70 12.01 5.52 0.20
N LEU A 71 11.89 4.27 -0.20
CA LEU A 71 11.11 3.26 0.50
C LEU A 71 12.03 2.54 1.50
N GLN A 72 11.77 2.76 2.80
CA GLN A 72 12.55 2.14 3.86
C GLN A 72 11.95 0.79 4.22
N ILE A 73 12.81 -0.24 4.29
CA ILE A 73 12.40 -1.58 4.72
C ILE A 73 12.99 -1.83 6.10
N LYS A 74 12.11 -2.08 7.08
CA LYS A 74 12.52 -2.36 8.46
C LYS A 74 12.52 -3.86 8.71
N ALA A 75 13.71 -4.43 8.88
CA ALA A 75 13.87 -5.86 9.14
C ALA A 75 13.30 -6.21 10.52
N GLY A 76 12.58 -7.33 10.60
CA GLY A 76 11.99 -7.82 11.84
C GLY A 76 10.69 -7.13 12.23
N GLU A 77 10.19 -6.21 11.41
CA GLU A 77 8.94 -5.50 11.68
C GLU A 77 7.91 -5.80 10.60
N LYS A 78 6.66 -5.46 10.88
CA LYS A 78 5.55 -5.70 9.95
C LYS A 78 5.10 -4.42 9.29
N SER A 79 4.62 -4.55 8.06
CA SER A 79 4.00 -3.44 7.32
C SER A 79 2.68 -3.03 7.94
N PHE A 80 2.26 -1.79 7.67
CA PHE A 80 0.96 -1.29 8.10
C PHE A 80 -0.15 -2.19 7.58
N PHE A 81 -1.14 -2.44 8.41
CA PHE A 81 -2.28 -3.30 8.09
C PHE A 81 -3.58 -2.62 8.47
N TRP A 82 -4.57 -2.69 7.59
CA TRP A 82 -5.91 -2.20 7.84
C TRP A 82 -6.93 -3.26 7.43
N ALA A 83 -7.94 -3.46 8.28
CA ALA A 83 -9.04 -4.35 7.97
C ALA A 83 -10.34 -3.57 8.08
N GLY A 84 -11.20 -3.72 7.09
CA GLY A 84 -12.48 -3.03 7.06
C GLY A 84 -13.58 -3.83 6.44
N ARG A 85 -14.80 -3.46 6.76
CA ARG A 85 -16.01 -4.03 6.17
C ARG A 85 -16.83 -2.91 5.56
N TYR A 86 -17.12 -3.02 4.27
CA TYR A 86 -17.97 -2.07 3.57
C TYR A 86 -19.43 -2.41 3.80
N HIS A 87 -20.26 -1.35 3.91
CA HIS A 87 -21.70 -1.50 4.04
C HIS A 87 -22.33 -1.98 2.73
N ASN A 88 -23.59 -2.41 2.80
CA ASN A 88 -24.28 -3.00 1.66
C ASN A 88 -24.36 -2.06 0.44
N ASP A 89 -24.40 -0.74 0.67
CA ASP A 89 -24.44 0.25 -0.41
C ASP A 89 -23.03 0.67 -0.88
N MET A 90 -21.99 0.13 -0.26
CA MET A 90 -20.58 0.44 -0.54
C MET A 90 -20.19 1.90 -0.28
N ASN A 91 -21.05 2.72 0.31
CA ASN A 91 -20.77 4.12 0.62
C ASN A 91 -20.17 4.33 2.00
N GLY A 92 -20.45 3.42 2.94
CA GLY A 92 -19.88 3.46 4.27
C GLY A 92 -19.04 2.24 4.55
N ARG A 93 -18.18 2.35 5.55
CA ARG A 93 -17.35 1.23 5.99
C ARG A 93 -17.09 1.31 7.48
N ASP A 94 -16.89 0.13 8.08
CA ASP A 94 -16.47 0.00 9.46
C ASP A 94 -15.03 -0.49 9.49
N THR A 95 -14.18 0.16 10.27
CA THR A 95 -12.82 -0.30 10.49
C THR A 95 -12.85 -1.43 11.53
N LEU A 96 -12.39 -2.61 11.12
CA LEU A 96 -12.35 -3.79 12.01
C LEU A 96 -11.03 -3.87 12.78
N ALA A 97 -9.93 -3.48 12.15
CA ALA A 97 -8.62 -3.48 12.77
C ALA A 97 -7.69 -2.51 12.07
N THR A 98 -6.79 -1.90 12.84
CA THR A 98 -5.69 -1.08 12.32
C THR A 98 -4.44 -1.44 13.09
N GLU A 99 -3.42 -1.92 12.39
CA GLU A 99 -2.13 -2.24 12.99
C GLU A 99 -1.08 -1.32 12.39
N LEU A 100 -0.65 -0.32 13.15
CA LEU A 100 0.31 0.68 12.66
C LEU A 100 1.65 0.05 12.30
N ASN A 101 2.12 -0.88 13.13
CA ASN A 101 3.38 -1.59 12.91
C ASN A 101 4.52 -0.61 12.61
N VAL A 102 5.10 -0.65 11.41
CA VAL A 102 6.22 0.25 11.05
C VAL A 102 5.84 1.74 11.10
N LEU A 103 4.56 2.08 10.95
CA LEU A 103 4.14 3.48 11.00
C LEU A 103 4.11 4.06 12.43
N ALA A 104 4.20 3.21 13.45
CA ALA A 104 4.25 3.65 14.84
C ALA A 104 5.64 4.11 15.28
N ASP A 105 6.65 3.87 14.47
CA ASP A 105 8.05 4.19 14.77
C ASP A 105 8.43 5.62 14.38
#